data_ff560d4f5a6422e695bc676a4c2f062b
#
_entry.id   ff560d4f5a6422e695bc676a4c2f062b
#
_cell.length_a   1.000
_cell.length_b   1.000
_cell.length_c   1.000
_cell.angle_alpha   90.00
_cell.angle_beta   90.00
_cell.angle_gamma   90.00
#
_symmetry.space_group_name_H-M   'P 1'
#
loop_
_entity.id
_entity.type
_entity.pdbx_description
1 polymer ?
#
loop_
_entity_poly.entity_id
_entity_poly.type
_entity_poly.pdbx_seq_one_letter_code
_entity_poly.pdbx_strand_id
1 'polypeptide(L)'
;MNIMKYMCLAGLFFPIAAVAQQDKTLCDFETTESYKSVRAYDTCPTSPFNLNKLTGNVQVVENDLNAEDSELGFAPNGSNYILGVQRSRYGSNTFGALVELKEPLALKRETQYVHVKFYSTQDAPVMLIGLGNRDDRPWQPETTEQFWSVPTSKVHAGAWQDVVFPIMGANGISIKSLLVVVDRQSPHNQMSDFAVFIDDITLSSKANPFFSKSVYPINYEE
;
A
#
# COMPACT_ATOMS: atom_id res chain seq x y z
N MET A 1 -42.88 23.76 57.93
CA MET A 1 -42.79 24.28 56.53
C MET A 1 -41.39 23.97 56.01
N ASN A 2 -41.26 22.82 55.35
CA ASN A 2 -39.96 22.31 54.91
C ASN A 2 -39.70 22.73 53.45
N ILE A 3 -38.71 23.56 53.28
CA ILE A 3 -38.25 24.00 51.94
C ILE A 3 -37.18 22.96 51.42
N MET A 4 -37.61 22.17 50.46
CA MET A 4 -36.77 21.20 49.80
C MET A 4 -35.93 21.92 48.71
N LYS A 5 -34.59 22.00 48.92
CA LYS A 5 -33.65 22.59 47.96
C LYS A 5 -33.34 21.55 46.87
N TYR A 6 -33.82 21.79 45.66
CA TYR A 6 -33.39 21.06 44.47
C TYR A 6 -31.99 21.53 44.04
N MET A 7 -31.02 20.65 44.17
CA MET A 7 -29.67 20.87 43.67
C MET A 7 -29.63 20.36 42.21
N CYS A 8 -29.69 21.27 41.24
CA CYS A 8 -29.47 20.95 39.83
C CYS A 8 -28.01 20.59 39.62
N LEU A 9 -27.73 19.32 39.35
CA LEU A 9 -26.43 18.85 38.92
C LEU A 9 -26.28 19.15 37.42
N ALA A 10 -25.62 20.26 37.07
CA ALA A 10 -25.27 20.57 35.69
C ALA A 10 -24.12 19.62 35.25
N GLY A 11 -24.46 18.58 34.51
CA GLY A 11 -23.48 17.71 33.91
C GLY A 11 -22.68 18.45 32.83
N LEU A 12 -21.41 18.69 33.08
CA LEU A 12 -20.46 19.20 32.09
C LEU A 12 -20.20 18.09 31.06
N PHE A 13 -20.89 18.15 29.93
CA PHE A 13 -20.53 17.38 28.75
C PHE A 13 -19.27 18.00 28.13
N PHE A 14 -18.10 17.41 28.36
CA PHE A 14 -16.93 17.71 27.58
C PHE A 14 -17.10 16.97 26.24
N PRO A 15 -17.10 17.69 25.10
CA PRO A 15 -17.03 17.00 23.81
C PRO A 15 -15.67 16.32 23.74
N ILE A 16 -15.66 14.98 23.67
CA ILE A 16 -14.47 14.21 23.30
C ILE A 16 -14.21 14.56 21.84
N ALA A 17 -13.30 15.49 21.61
CA ALA A 17 -12.79 15.73 20.27
C ALA A 17 -12.13 14.43 19.82
N ALA A 18 -12.74 13.74 18.85
CA ALA A 18 -12.10 12.65 18.16
C ALA A 18 -10.85 13.23 17.49
N VAL A 19 -9.68 12.93 18.01
CA VAL A 19 -8.42 13.28 17.35
C VAL A 19 -8.38 12.45 16.07
N ALA A 20 -8.64 13.12 14.94
CA ALA A 20 -8.47 12.48 13.63
C ALA A 20 -7.01 11.97 13.55
N GLN A 21 -6.85 10.69 13.29
CA GLN A 21 -5.52 10.12 13.12
C GLN A 21 -4.89 10.82 11.91
N GLN A 22 -3.76 11.46 12.12
CA GLN A 22 -3.00 12.12 11.05
C GLN A 22 -2.44 11.05 10.11
N ASP A 23 -2.49 11.31 8.80
CA ASP A 23 -1.87 10.46 7.80
C ASP A 23 -0.36 10.35 8.09
N LYS A 24 0.21 9.14 8.02
CA LYS A 24 1.63 8.85 8.30
C LYS A 24 2.28 8.27 7.06
N THR A 25 3.21 8.98 6.44
CA THR A 25 4.07 8.41 5.40
C THR A 25 4.93 7.30 6.01
N LEU A 26 4.87 6.12 5.43
CA LEU A 26 5.66 4.96 5.82
C LEU A 26 6.94 4.86 4.99
N CYS A 27 6.87 5.25 3.71
CA CYS A 27 7.99 5.27 2.77
C CYS A 27 7.64 6.16 1.58
N ASP A 28 8.59 7.00 1.14
CA ASP A 28 8.46 7.91 -0.02
C ASP A 28 9.52 7.69 -1.10
N PHE A 29 10.50 6.84 -0.86
CA PHE A 29 11.64 6.51 -1.72
C PHE A 29 12.57 7.68 -2.09
N GLU A 30 12.30 8.91 -1.67
CA GLU A 30 13.13 10.09 -1.93
C GLU A 30 14.49 10.01 -1.25
N THR A 31 14.55 9.35 -0.11
CA THR A 31 15.78 9.15 0.65
C THR A 31 15.88 7.72 1.18
N THR A 32 17.11 7.23 1.31
CA THR A 32 17.38 5.93 1.95
C THR A 32 17.06 5.91 3.45
N GLU A 33 16.63 7.05 4.00
CA GLU A 33 16.23 7.15 5.40
C GLU A 33 14.74 6.81 5.60
N SER A 34 13.92 6.81 4.55
CA SER A 34 12.50 6.51 4.65
C SER A 34 12.20 5.00 4.74
N TYR A 35 13.15 4.14 4.40
CA TYR A 35 13.04 2.68 4.49
C TYR A 35 14.38 2.06 4.95
N LYS A 36 14.39 0.79 5.33
CA LYS A 36 15.63 0.06 5.62
C LYS A 36 16.20 -0.63 4.40
N SER A 37 15.35 -1.32 3.67
CA SER A 37 15.73 -2.03 2.43
C SER A 37 14.54 -2.19 1.49
N VAL A 38 14.84 -2.31 0.21
CA VAL A 38 13.89 -2.74 -0.83
C VAL A 38 14.51 -3.88 -1.62
N ARG A 39 13.69 -4.88 -1.95
CA ARG A 39 14.16 -6.04 -2.72
C ARG A 39 13.01 -6.81 -3.36
N ALA A 40 13.34 -7.57 -4.38
CA ALA A 40 12.45 -8.59 -4.91
C ALA A 40 12.20 -9.68 -3.84
N TYR A 41 10.96 -10.09 -3.70
CA TYR A 41 10.57 -11.13 -2.75
C TYR A 41 9.41 -11.96 -3.30
N ASP A 42 9.42 -13.23 -2.94
CA ASP A 42 8.36 -14.16 -3.26
C ASP A 42 8.04 -14.98 -2.00
N THR A 43 6.79 -14.95 -1.54
CA THR A 43 6.37 -15.71 -0.37
C THR A 43 6.31 -17.21 -0.64
N CYS A 44 6.21 -17.62 -1.91
CA CYS A 44 6.16 -19.02 -2.35
C CYS A 44 7.27 -19.35 -3.36
N PRO A 45 8.56 -19.20 -3.02
CA PRO A 45 9.66 -19.37 -3.98
C PRO A 45 9.80 -20.82 -4.48
N THR A 46 9.20 -21.78 -3.77
CA THR A 46 9.20 -23.22 -4.14
C THR A 46 7.93 -23.63 -4.87
N SER A 47 7.04 -22.69 -5.19
CA SER A 47 5.84 -22.97 -5.96
C SER A 47 6.23 -23.67 -7.29
N PRO A 48 5.54 -24.76 -7.67
CA PRO A 48 5.76 -25.42 -8.95
C PRO A 48 5.51 -24.50 -10.15
N PHE A 49 4.88 -23.37 -9.88
CA PHE A 49 4.61 -22.30 -10.84
C PHE A 49 5.76 -21.31 -11.01
N ASN A 50 6.77 -21.36 -10.16
CA ASN A 50 7.99 -20.56 -10.30
C ASN A 50 9.04 -21.31 -11.11
N LEU A 51 8.76 -21.51 -12.40
CA LEU A 51 9.52 -22.42 -13.26
C LEU A 51 10.99 -22.04 -13.43
N ASN A 52 11.36 -20.76 -13.31
CA ASN A 52 12.69 -20.30 -13.67
C ASN A 52 13.40 -19.46 -12.60
N LYS A 53 12.82 -19.28 -11.42
CA LYS A 53 13.33 -18.37 -10.37
C LYS A 53 13.53 -16.91 -10.85
N LEU A 54 13.09 -16.58 -12.06
CA LEU A 54 13.13 -15.25 -12.63
C LEU A 54 11.83 -14.52 -12.24
N THR A 55 11.79 -14.12 -10.99
CA THR A 55 10.60 -13.46 -10.44
C THR A 55 10.50 -11.99 -10.86
N GLY A 56 11.62 -11.40 -11.28
CA GLY A 56 11.71 -10.00 -11.70
C GLY A 56 12.78 -9.24 -10.94
N ASN A 57 12.77 -7.92 -11.07
CA ASN A 57 13.71 -7.01 -10.42
C ASN A 57 12.98 -5.92 -9.64
N VAL A 58 13.59 -5.45 -8.56
CA VAL A 58 13.08 -4.35 -7.72
C VAL A 58 14.23 -3.43 -7.36
N GLN A 59 14.10 -2.16 -7.68
CA GLN A 59 15.09 -1.14 -7.34
C GLN A 59 14.45 0.25 -7.29
N VAL A 60 15.02 1.15 -6.49
CA VAL A 60 14.68 2.58 -6.55
C VAL A 60 15.34 3.17 -7.79
N VAL A 61 14.58 3.90 -8.57
CA VAL A 61 14.99 4.52 -9.83
C VAL A 61 14.60 6.00 -9.86
N GLU A 62 15.22 6.79 -10.72
CA GLU A 62 14.76 8.14 -11.04
C GLU A 62 13.35 8.07 -11.65
N ASN A 63 12.54 9.07 -11.35
CA ASN A 63 11.16 9.14 -11.83
C ASN A 63 11.08 9.80 -13.22
N ASP A 64 11.30 9.01 -14.25
CA ASP A 64 11.14 9.45 -15.64
C ASP A 64 9.65 9.61 -16.04
N LEU A 65 8.71 9.18 -15.17
CA LEU A 65 7.27 9.37 -15.35
C LEU A 65 6.80 10.71 -14.80
N ASN A 66 7.70 11.68 -14.67
CA ASN A 66 7.39 13.03 -14.21
C ASN A 66 6.39 13.70 -15.12
N ALA A 67 5.48 14.35 -14.51
CA ALA A 67 4.25 14.90 -15.00
C ALA A 67 4.37 16.12 -15.95
N GLU A 68 5.40 16.26 -16.73
CA GLU A 68 5.37 17.17 -17.87
C GLU A 68 4.27 16.78 -18.87
N ASP A 69 3.85 15.51 -18.87
CA ASP A 69 2.66 15.01 -19.57
C ASP A 69 1.32 15.24 -18.82
N SER A 70 1.31 16.17 -17.86
CA SER A 70 0.12 16.51 -17.08
C SER A 70 -1.02 17.15 -17.89
N GLU A 71 -0.84 17.42 -19.17
CA GLU A 71 -1.93 17.77 -20.08
C GLU A 71 -3.06 16.71 -20.11
N LEU A 72 -2.77 15.47 -19.70
CA LEU A 72 -3.75 14.39 -19.63
C LEU A 72 -4.49 14.30 -18.29
N GLY A 73 -4.26 15.22 -17.35
CA GLY A 73 -5.03 15.32 -16.10
C GLY A 73 -4.86 14.17 -15.12
N PHE A 74 -3.77 13.42 -15.20
CA PHE A 74 -3.40 12.43 -14.20
C PHE A 74 -2.86 13.13 -12.97
N ALA A 75 -3.09 12.55 -11.78
CA ALA A 75 -2.49 13.07 -10.57
C ALA A 75 -0.97 13.01 -10.70
N PRO A 76 -0.28 14.17 -10.70
CA PRO A 76 1.15 14.20 -10.92
C PRO A 76 1.86 13.51 -9.75
N ASN A 77 2.79 12.63 -10.06
CA ASN A 77 3.78 12.17 -9.10
C ASN A 77 5.00 13.07 -9.23
N GLY A 78 5.13 14.07 -8.34
CA GLY A 78 6.23 15.04 -8.35
C GLY A 78 7.52 14.53 -7.69
N SER A 79 7.58 13.26 -7.29
CA SER A 79 8.75 12.65 -6.66
C SER A 79 9.92 12.54 -7.65
N ASN A 80 11.17 12.67 -7.15
CA ASN A 80 12.37 12.48 -7.96
C ASN A 80 12.75 11.01 -8.09
N TYR A 81 12.41 10.20 -7.09
CA TYR A 81 12.71 8.77 -7.03
C TYR A 81 11.45 7.97 -6.73
N ILE A 82 11.37 6.79 -7.33
CA ILE A 82 10.26 5.85 -7.19
C ILE A 82 10.79 4.42 -7.12
N LEU A 83 10.00 3.51 -6.59
CA LEU A 83 10.34 2.09 -6.59
C LEU A 83 9.89 1.44 -7.90
N GLY A 84 10.84 1.09 -8.75
CA GLY A 84 10.60 0.33 -9.97
C GLY A 84 10.55 -1.18 -9.70
N VAL A 85 9.55 -1.84 -10.27
CA VAL A 85 9.33 -3.28 -10.15
C VAL A 85 9.13 -3.86 -11.54
N GLN A 86 10.06 -4.71 -11.97
CA GLN A 86 9.89 -5.49 -13.18
C GLN A 86 9.31 -6.86 -12.83
N ARG A 87 8.13 -7.17 -13.33
CA ARG A 87 7.44 -8.44 -13.18
C ARG A 87 7.72 -9.31 -14.40
N SER A 88 8.41 -10.43 -14.18
CA SER A 88 8.62 -11.40 -15.24
C SER A 88 7.31 -12.14 -15.55
N ARG A 89 7.04 -12.37 -16.85
CA ARG A 89 5.92 -13.23 -17.30
C ARG A 89 5.97 -14.64 -16.72
N TYR A 90 7.12 -15.12 -16.30
CA TYR A 90 7.33 -16.43 -15.69
C TYR A 90 7.34 -16.38 -14.17
N GLY A 91 7.19 -15.20 -13.57
CA GLY A 91 7.23 -15.03 -12.13
C GLY A 91 5.99 -15.62 -11.43
N SER A 92 6.14 -15.86 -10.13
CA SER A 92 5.08 -16.32 -9.25
C SER A 92 4.00 -15.25 -9.07
N ASN A 93 2.78 -15.69 -8.76
CA ASN A 93 1.68 -14.81 -8.36
C ASN A 93 1.79 -14.27 -6.92
N THR A 94 2.85 -14.59 -6.23
CA THR A 94 3.21 -14.08 -4.90
C THR A 94 4.50 -13.26 -4.93
N PHE A 95 5.05 -13.01 -6.13
CA PHE A 95 6.17 -12.10 -6.34
C PHE A 95 5.77 -10.66 -6.19
N GLY A 96 6.63 -9.87 -5.55
CA GLY A 96 6.43 -8.44 -5.40
C GLY A 96 7.66 -7.69 -4.92
N ALA A 97 7.45 -6.41 -4.64
CA ALA A 97 8.42 -5.55 -4.00
C ALA A 97 8.27 -5.62 -2.48
N LEU A 98 9.29 -6.09 -1.79
CA LEU A 98 9.38 -6.06 -0.35
C LEU A 98 10.05 -4.75 0.07
N VAL A 99 9.31 -3.96 0.85
CA VAL A 99 9.77 -2.73 1.49
C VAL A 99 9.91 -2.99 2.98
N GLU A 100 11.12 -2.99 3.50
CA GLU A 100 11.38 -3.07 4.93
C GLU A 100 11.24 -1.68 5.54
N LEU A 101 10.27 -1.54 6.44
CA LEU A 101 9.91 -0.26 7.03
C LEU A 101 10.99 0.23 8.01
N LYS A 102 11.23 1.53 8.03
CA LYS A 102 12.12 2.17 9.01
C LYS A 102 11.61 1.94 10.42
N GLU A 103 10.32 2.19 10.62
CA GLU A 103 9.62 1.93 11.86
C GLU A 103 8.53 0.88 11.66
N PRO A 104 8.42 -0.09 12.57
CA PRO A 104 7.35 -1.07 12.48
C PRO A 104 5.96 -0.43 12.53
N LEU A 105 5.04 -0.97 11.76
CA LEU A 105 3.64 -0.59 11.77
C LEU A 105 2.87 -1.49 12.74
N ALA A 106 2.35 -0.92 13.83
CA ALA A 106 1.46 -1.62 14.74
C ALA A 106 0.06 -1.76 14.14
N LEU A 107 -0.44 -2.99 14.01
CA LEU A 107 -1.83 -3.22 13.61
C LEU A 107 -2.78 -2.88 14.75
N LYS A 108 -3.98 -2.46 14.37
CA LYS A 108 -5.09 -2.15 15.28
C LYS A 108 -6.30 -3.03 14.96
N ARG A 109 -7.23 -3.11 15.91
CA ARG A 109 -8.52 -3.78 15.68
C ARG A 109 -9.43 -2.99 14.75
N GLU A 110 -9.29 -1.66 14.78
CA GLU A 110 -9.98 -0.77 13.85
C GLU A 110 -9.32 -0.85 12.48
N THR A 111 -10.14 -0.80 11.43
CA THR A 111 -9.65 -0.78 10.05
C THR A 111 -8.82 0.48 9.82
N GLN A 112 -7.60 0.29 9.35
CA GLN A 112 -6.71 1.31 8.84
C GLN A 112 -6.54 1.08 7.33
N TYR A 113 -6.00 2.05 6.63
CA TYR A 113 -5.82 1.97 5.19
C TYR A 113 -4.38 2.29 4.85
N VAL A 114 -3.78 1.43 4.03
CA VAL A 114 -2.49 1.73 3.40
C VAL A 114 -2.77 2.24 2.00
N HIS A 115 -2.38 3.47 1.75
CA HIS A 115 -2.42 4.12 0.46
C HIS A 115 -1.08 3.94 -0.22
N VAL A 116 -1.10 3.60 -1.49
CA VAL A 116 0.11 3.39 -2.30
C VAL A 116 -0.08 4.12 -3.61
N LYS A 117 0.74 5.11 -3.92
CA LYS A 117 0.81 5.63 -5.28
C LYS A 117 1.36 4.54 -6.19
N PHE A 118 0.63 4.24 -7.23
CA PHE A 118 0.88 3.07 -8.05
C PHE A 118 0.67 3.39 -9.54
N TYR A 119 1.65 3.05 -10.35
CA TYR A 119 1.55 3.09 -11.79
C TYR A 119 1.88 1.72 -12.36
N SER A 120 1.10 1.25 -13.31
CA SER A 120 1.34 -0.02 -13.98
C SER A 120 1.28 0.15 -15.50
N THR A 121 2.13 -0.56 -16.22
CA THR A 121 2.10 -0.57 -17.68
C THR A 121 1.03 -1.51 -18.25
N GLN A 122 0.38 -2.30 -17.39
CA GLN A 122 -0.79 -3.11 -17.78
C GLN A 122 -1.74 -3.32 -16.59
N ASP A 123 -2.99 -3.64 -16.89
CA ASP A 123 -3.97 -3.98 -15.87
C ASP A 123 -3.57 -5.28 -15.17
N ALA A 124 -3.41 -5.24 -13.86
CA ALA A 124 -3.11 -6.41 -13.06
C ALA A 124 -3.74 -6.30 -11.67
N PRO A 125 -4.26 -7.40 -11.12
CA PRO A 125 -4.75 -7.41 -9.75
C PRO A 125 -3.58 -7.42 -8.77
N VAL A 126 -3.48 -6.39 -7.97
CA VAL A 126 -2.43 -6.23 -6.95
C VAL A 126 -2.90 -6.74 -5.58
N MET A 127 -1.96 -6.93 -4.67
CA MET A 127 -2.22 -7.32 -3.29
C MET A 127 -1.13 -6.75 -2.38
N LEU A 128 -1.49 -6.42 -1.15
CA LEU A 128 -0.56 -6.03 -0.10
C LEU A 128 -0.49 -7.13 0.96
N ILE A 129 0.73 -7.55 1.30
CA ILE A 129 0.98 -8.51 2.38
C ILE A 129 1.82 -7.82 3.45
N GLY A 130 1.37 -7.88 4.69
CA GLY A 130 2.14 -7.41 5.84
C GLY A 130 2.94 -8.55 6.45
N LEU A 131 4.25 -8.38 6.54
CA LEU A 131 5.16 -9.33 7.17
C LEU A 131 5.66 -8.79 8.51
N GLY A 132 5.69 -9.63 9.52
CA GLY A 132 6.09 -9.19 10.84
C GLY A 132 5.92 -10.27 11.90
N ASN A 133 5.90 -9.84 13.16
CA ASN A 133 5.78 -10.74 14.30
C ASN A 133 4.65 -10.31 15.25
N ARG A 134 4.42 -11.14 16.23
CA ARG A 134 3.42 -10.95 17.28
C ARG A 134 4.07 -11.00 18.64
N ASP A 135 3.62 -10.16 19.54
CA ASP A 135 4.14 -10.13 20.92
C ASP A 135 3.92 -11.46 21.67
N ASP A 136 2.81 -12.16 21.36
CA ASP A 136 2.48 -13.45 21.93
C ASP A 136 3.24 -14.62 21.27
N ARG A 137 4.00 -14.36 20.20
CA ARG A 137 4.80 -15.33 19.43
C ARG A 137 6.16 -14.80 19.02
N PRO A 138 7.02 -14.41 19.98
CA PRO A 138 8.30 -13.76 19.70
C PRO A 138 9.31 -14.66 18.93
N TRP A 139 9.04 -15.97 18.85
CA TRP A 139 9.87 -16.93 18.10
C TRP A 139 9.55 -16.97 16.60
N GLN A 140 8.45 -16.33 16.15
CA GLN A 140 8.11 -16.28 14.73
C GLN A 140 9.12 -15.40 13.97
N PRO A 141 9.54 -15.83 12.77
CA PRO A 141 10.33 -14.96 11.89
C PRO A 141 9.62 -13.65 11.58
N GLU A 142 10.35 -12.56 11.46
CA GLU A 142 9.81 -11.25 11.05
C GLU A 142 9.23 -11.24 9.62
N THR A 143 9.50 -12.29 8.85
CA THR A 143 8.91 -12.53 7.52
C THR A 143 7.61 -13.34 7.57
N THR A 144 7.04 -13.57 8.78
CA THR A 144 5.76 -14.26 8.92
C THR A 144 4.63 -13.35 8.42
N GLU A 145 3.78 -13.88 7.56
CA GLU A 145 2.61 -13.17 7.03
C GLU A 145 1.59 -12.92 8.14
N GLN A 146 1.19 -11.66 8.29
CA GLN A 146 0.24 -11.23 9.32
C GLN A 146 -1.11 -10.82 8.73
N PHE A 147 -1.11 -10.29 7.51
CA PHE A 147 -2.33 -10.01 6.76
C PHE A 147 -2.07 -10.09 5.25
N TRP A 148 -3.17 -10.33 4.53
CA TRP A 148 -3.27 -10.18 3.08
C TRP A 148 -4.42 -9.23 2.79
N SER A 149 -4.18 -8.21 1.98
CA SER A 149 -5.17 -7.21 1.63
C SER A 149 -5.23 -7.01 0.13
N VAL A 150 -6.44 -6.93 -0.38
CA VAL A 150 -6.70 -6.55 -1.78
C VAL A 150 -7.23 -5.12 -1.81
N PRO A 151 -6.96 -4.35 -2.86
CA PRO A 151 -7.38 -2.96 -2.91
C PRO A 151 -8.90 -2.83 -3.05
N THR A 152 -9.41 -1.67 -2.62
CA THR A 152 -10.83 -1.33 -2.71
C THR A 152 -11.31 -1.06 -4.14
N SER A 153 -10.37 -0.78 -5.06
CA SER A 153 -10.65 -0.50 -6.48
C SER A 153 -9.70 -1.28 -7.39
N LYS A 154 -10.07 -1.42 -8.65
CA LYS A 154 -9.19 -2.01 -9.67
C LYS A 154 -8.04 -1.05 -9.99
N VAL A 155 -6.88 -1.63 -10.28
CA VAL A 155 -5.73 -0.91 -10.82
C VAL A 155 -5.83 -0.91 -12.35
N HIS A 156 -5.63 0.25 -12.94
CA HIS A 156 -5.67 0.47 -14.39
C HIS A 156 -4.30 0.85 -14.91
N ALA A 157 -3.96 0.38 -16.11
CA ALA A 157 -2.71 0.70 -16.77
C ALA A 157 -2.61 2.17 -17.19
N GLY A 158 -1.38 2.68 -17.30
CA GLY A 158 -1.06 3.94 -17.95
C GLY A 158 -1.36 5.20 -17.15
N ALA A 159 -1.62 5.09 -15.84
CA ALA A 159 -1.84 6.25 -14.98
C ALA A 159 -1.40 6.02 -13.54
N TRP A 160 -0.92 7.07 -12.89
CA TRP A 160 -0.76 7.07 -11.45
C TRP A 160 -2.12 7.00 -10.75
N GLN A 161 -2.21 6.18 -9.73
CA GLN A 161 -3.41 5.95 -8.94
C GLN A 161 -3.04 5.86 -7.47
N ASP A 162 -3.92 6.32 -6.60
CA ASP A 162 -3.84 5.99 -5.17
C ASP A 162 -4.59 4.68 -4.94
N VAL A 163 -3.84 3.61 -4.73
CA VAL A 163 -4.36 2.27 -4.49
C VAL A 163 -4.51 2.05 -3.00
N VAL A 164 -5.74 1.83 -2.53
CA VAL A 164 -6.07 1.79 -1.11
C VAL A 164 -6.32 0.37 -0.64
N PHE A 165 -5.53 -0.07 0.34
CA PHE A 165 -5.60 -1.39 0.95
C PHE A 165 -6.14 -1.31 2.38
N PRO A 166 -7.34 -1.86 2.67
CA PRO A 166 -7.83 -1.95 4.03
C PRO A 166 -6.99 -2.97 4.82
N ILE A 167 -6.50 -2.57 5.97
CA ILE A 167 -5.76 -3.44 6.87
C ILE A 167 -6.36 -3.40 8.27
N MET A 168 -6.34 -4.53 8.93
CA MET A 168 -6.74 -4.66 10.33
C MET A 168 -6.06 -5.88 10.96
N GLY A 169 -5.97 -5.88 12.27
CA GLY A 169 -5.41 -7.03 13.00
C GLY A 169 -5.66 -6.93 14.50
N ALA A 170 -5.05 -7.83 15.25
CA ALA A 170 -5.08 -7.77 16.70
C ALA A 170 -4.00 -6.82 17.22
N ASN A 171 -4.21 -6.27 18.42
CA ASN A 171 -3.14 -5.57 19.13
C ASN A 171 -1.96 -6.52 19.38
N GLY A 172 -0.75 -6.00 19.41
CA GLY A 172 0.47 -6.80 19.59
C GLY A 172 0.98 -7.44 18.29
N ILE A 173 0.43 -7.06 17.12
CA ILE A 173 1.00 -7.41 15.81
C ILE A 173 1.80 -6.22 15.28
N SER A 174 3.06 -6.49 14.95
CA SER A 174 4.02 -5.51 14.45
C SER A 174 4.47 -5.88 13.05
N ILE A 175 4.13 -5.07 12.06
CA ILE A 175 4.53 -5.25 10.67
C ILE A 175 5.90 -4.60 10.47
N LYS A 176 6.86 -5.39 10.03
CA LYS A 176 8.24 -4.95 9.76
C LYS A 176 8.47 -4.63 8.30
N SER A 177 7.72 -5.31 7.41
CA SER A 177 7.84 -5.14 5.98
C SER A 177 6.47 -5.19 5.30
N LEU A 178 6.34 -4.45 4.22
CA LEU A 178 5.21 -4.52 3.31
C LEU A 178 5.68 -5.16 2.00
N LEU A 179 4.97 -6.17 1.56
CA LEU A 179 5.17 -6.79 0.25
C LEU A 179 4.03 -6.35 -0.67
N VAL A 180 4.35 -5.56 -1.68
CA VAL A 180 3.42 -5.17 -2.74
C VAL A 180 3.52 -6.22 -3.85
N VAL A 181 2.53 -7.10 -3.92
CA VAL A 181 2.41 -8.11 -4.99
C VAL A 181 1.78 -7.43 -6.20
N VAL A 182 2.52 -7.36 -7.28
CA VAL A 182 2.16 -6.55 -8.47
C VAL A 182 1.26 -7.27 -9.47
N ASP A 183 1.11 -8.59 -9.32
CA ASP A 183 0.15 -9.40 -10.07
C ASP A 183 -0.13 -10.70 -9.32
N ARG A 184 -1.32 -10.81 -8.73
CA ARG A 184 -1.74 -11.99 -7.98
C ARG A 184 -2.47 -13.04 -8.82
N GLN A 185 -2.59 -12.84 -10.13
CA GLN A 185 -3.17 -13.83 -11.02
C GLN A 185 -2.20 -14.98 -11.33
N SER A 186 -2.71 -15.98 -11.99
CA SER A 186 -1.94 -17.16 -12.36
C SER A 186 -0.69 -16.77 -13.17
N PRO A 187 0.49 -17.25 -12.77
CA PRO A 187 1.77 -16.79 -13.26
C PRO A 187 2.08 -17.13 -14.73
N HIS A 188 1.33 -18.05 -15.33
CA HIS A 188 1.74 -18.69 -16.58
C HIS A 188 1.13 -18.11 -17.86
N ASN A 189 0.28 -17.10 -17.74
CA ASN A 189 -0.46 -16.58 -18.88
C ASN A 189 -0.09 -15.14 -19.26
N GLN A 190 1.00 -14.63 -18.73
CA GLN A 190 1.47 -13.30 -19.13
C GLN A 190 2.12 -13.38 -20.50
N MET A 191 1.70 -12.52 -21.40
CA MET A 191 2.26 -12.48 -22.77
C MET A 191 3.66 -11.82 -22.78
N SER A 192 3.93 -10.94 -21.81
CA SER A 192 5.18 -10.18 -21.69
C SER A 192 5.50 -9.87 -20.24
N ASP A 193 6.75 -9.54 -19.99
CA ASP A 193 7.14 -8.85 -18.75
C ASP A 193 6.53 -7.47 -18.74
N PHE A 194 6.29 -6.92 -17.52
CA PHE A 194 5.76 -5.57 -17.38
C PHE A 194 6.40 -4.83 -16.21
N ALA A 195 6.27 -3.52 -16.23
CA ALA A 195 6.79 -2.66 -15.19
C ALA A 195 5.64 -2.09 -14.34
N VAL A 196 5.94 -1.97 -13.06
CA VAL A 196 5.13 -1.29 -12.07
C VAL A 196 6.02 -0.29 -11.34
N PHE A 197 5.47 0.86 -11.02
CA PHE A 197 6.14 1.88 -10.22
C PHE A 197 5.29 2.17 -8.99
N ILE A 198 5.96 2.27 -7.86
CA ILE A 198 5.35 2.44 -6.55
C ILE A 198 5.96 3.65 -5.88
N ASP A 199 5.14 4.44 -5.23
CA ASP A 199 5.58 5.60 -4.48
C ASP A 199 4.64 5.90 -3.29
N ASP A 200 5.06 6.79 -2.39
CA ASP A 200 4.26 7.33 -1.29
C ASP A 200 3.38 6.29 -0.57
N ILE A 201 4.01 5.35 0.11
CA ILE A 201 3.28 4.41 0.97
C ILE A 201 2.86 5.12 2.25
N THR A 202 1.56 5.34 2.44
CA THR A 202 1.02 6.13 3.54
C THR A 202 -0.03 5.34 4.34
N LEU A 203 0.06 5.38 5.66
CA LEU A 203 -0.96 4.87 6.57
C LEU A 203 -1.98 5.98 6.87
N SER A 204 -3.27 5.67 6.74
CA SER A 204 -4.36 6.61 6.97
C SER A 204 -5.56 5.95 7.65
N SER A 205 -6.46 6.76 8.19
CA SER A 205 -7.81 6.35 8.56
C SER A 205 -8.84 6.53 7.43
N LYS A 206 -8.43 7.11 6.29
CA LYS A 206 -9.32 7.39 5.17
C LYS A 206 -9.43 6.17 4.26
N ALA A 207 -10.66 5.80 3.94
CA ALA A 207 -10.95 4.67 3.02
C ALA A 207 -10.94 5.08 1.55
N ASN A 208 -11.08 6.38 1.27
CA ASN A 208 -11.13 6.90 -0.10
C ASN A 208 -9.73 7.30 -0.56
N PRO A 209 -9.40 7.08 -1.83
CA PRO A 209 -8.14 7.57 -2.42
C PRO A 209 -7.93 9.06 -2.14
N PHE A 210 -6.69 9.46 -1.91
CA PHE A 210 -6.30 10.88 -1.75
C PHE A 210 -6.51 11.66 -3.04
N PHE A 211 -6.39 10.99 -4.17
CA PHE A 211 -6.73 11.51 -5.48
C PHE A 211 -7.40 10.41 -6.31
N SER A 212 -8.31 10.79 -7.15
CA SER A 212 -8.95 9.89 -8.10
C SER A 212 -8.38 10.13 -9.50
N LYS A 213 -8.28 9.05 -10.28
CA LYS A 213 -8.02 9.15 -11.71
C LYS A 213 -9.12 10.01 -12.32
N SER A 214 -8.78 11.19 -12.82
CA SER A 214 -9.72 11.93 -13.64
C SER A 214 -9.80 11.25 -15.00
N VAL A 215 -10.88 10.49 -15.22
CA VAL A 215 -11.21 10.02 -16.56
C VAL A 215 -11.78 11.21 -17.30
N TYR A 216 -10.99 11.85 -18.19
CA TYR A 216 -11.57 12.77 -19.14
C TYR A 216 -12.44 11.95 -20.11
N PRO A 217 -13.70 12.34 -20.32
CA PRO A 217 -14.44 11.79 -21.44
C PRO A 217 -13.66 12.20 -22.71
N ILE A 218 -13.21 11.21 -23.45
CA ILE A 218 -12.69 11.45 -24.79
C ILE A 218 -13.92 11.82 -25.61
N ASN A 219 -14.14 13.11 -25.79
CA ASN A 219 -15.13 13.59 -26.76
C ASN A 219 -14.53 13.33 -28.13
N TYR A 220 -14.93 12.23 -28.74
CA TYR A 220 -14.80 12.09 -30.17
C TYR A 220 -15.81 13.08 -30.78
N GLU A 221 -15.35 14.27 -31.16
CA GLU A 221 -16.10 15.10 -32.08
C GLU A 221 -16.06 14.38 -33.42
N GLU A 222 -17.26 13.99 -33.91
CA GLU A 222 -17.49 13.46 -35.24
C GLU A 222 -17.31 14.55 -36.31
#